data_f78182096ea167a21055fd7e06bb16da
#
_entry.id   f78182096ea167a21055fd7e06bb16da
#
_cell.length_a   1.000
_cell.length_b   1.000
_cell.length_c   1.000
_cell.angle_alpha   90.00
_cell.angle_beta   90.00
_cell.angle_gamma   90.00
#
_symmetry.space_group_name_H-M   'P 1'
#
loop_
_entity.id
_entity.type
_entity.pdbx_description
1 polymer ?
#
loop_
_entity_poly.entity_id
_entity_poly.type
_entity_poly.pdbx_seq_one_letter_code
_entity_poly.pdbx_strand_id
1 'polypeptide(L)'
;MSLIPGNVGTTPVQNIGAYGTEIKDTFVSCHAMHIATQEIKKFTNADCHFGYRESIFKNEAKDQFVITSVIFKLTKRNHHINTSYGDITGELAKNGITQPTLKDVSNAVIAIRQSKLPDPKELGNSGSFFKNPILPKADFESIHKKFPEMRFFEVSPTEVKVPAGWLIEQAGFKGKRFGDAGIHKNQALVLVNYGNATGQEIV
;
A
#
# COMPACT_ATOMS: atom_id res chain seq x y z
N MET A 1 -2.06 5.77 -8.70
CA MET A 1 -0.98 5.00 -8.02
C MET A 1 0.38 5.31 -8.65
N SER A 2 0.89 6.51 -8.41
CA SER A 2 2.15 6.98 -8.99
C SER A 2 3.34 6.64 -8.08
N LEU A 3 4.54 6.45 -8.63
CA LEU A 3 5.78 6.12 -7.91
C LEU A 3 5.70 4.85 -7.04
N ILE A 4 4.88 3.88 -7.35
CA ILE A 4 4.92 2.58 -6.66
C ILE A 4 5.97 1.73 -7.37
N PRO A 5 7.04 1.32 -6.68
CA PRO A 5 8.09 0.48 -7.26
C PRO A 5 7.58 -0.95 -7.50
N GLY A 6 8.32 -1.69 -8.31
CA GLY A 6 8.03 -3.08 -8.63
C GLY A 6 7.36 -3.25 -9.99
N ASN A 7 7.22 -4.51 -10.40
CA ASN A 7 6.67 -4.88 -11.69
C ASN A 7 5.14 -4.97 -11.65
N VAL A 8 4.50 -4.75 -12.80
CA VAL A 8 3.03 -4.86 -12.93
C VAL A 8 2.52 -6.27 -12.54
N GLY A 9 3.28 -7.32 -12.83
CA GLY A 9 2.94 -8.70 -12.46
C GLY A 9 2.84 -8.95 -10.95
N THR A 10 3.46 -8.12 -10.11
CA THR A 10 3.34 -8.26 -8.65
C THR A 10 2.10 -7.57 -8.08
N THR A 11 1.41 -6.73 -8.87
CA THR A 11 0.29 -5.93 -8.39
C THR A 11 -0.91 -6.76 -7.91
N PRO A 12 -1.30 -7.90 -8.54
CA PRO A 12 -2.41 -8.71 -8.06
C PRO A 12 -2.09 -9.48 -6.77
N VAL A 13 -0.81 -9.74 -6.46
CA VAL A 13 -0.44 -10.58 -5.31
C VAL A 13 -1.02 -10.03 -4.00
N GLN A 14 -0.94 -8.73 -3.80
CA GLN A 14 -1.44 -8.07 -2.58
C GLN A 14 -2.50 -7.01 -2.87
N ASN A 15 -3.21 -7.11 -4.01
CA ASN A 15 -4.18 -6.07 -4.37
C ASN A 15 -3.61 -4.68 -4.09
N ILE A 16 -2.47 -4.35 -4.75
CA ILE A 16 -1.72 -3.14 -4.42
C ILE A 16 -2.60 -1.89 -4.47
N GLY A 17 -2.45 -1.02 -3.52
CA GLY A 17 -3.27 0.18 -3.45
C GLY A 17 -2.59 1.30 -2.68
N ALA A 18 -2.91 2.53 -3.09
CA ALA A 18 -2.47 3.75 -2.43
C ALA A 18 -3.45 4.90 -2.77
N TYR A 19 -3.56 5.85 -1.86
CA TYR A 19 -4.36 7.07 -2.06
C TYR A 19 -5.82 6.79 -2.46
N GLY A 20 -6.45 5.83 -1.77
CA GLY A 20 -7.87 5.50 -1.96
C GLY A 20 -8.19 4.70 -3.22
N THR A 21 -7.18 4.15 -3.91
CA THR A 21 -7.35 3.31 -5.11
C THR A 21 -6.66 1.98 -4.91
N GLU A 22 -7.27 0.89 -5.34
CA GLU A 22 -6.70 -0.45 -5.34
C GLU A 22 -6.66 -1.03 -6.76
N ILE A 23 -5.79 -2.04 -6.98
CA ILE A 23 -5.64 -2.63 -8.31
C ILE A 23 -6.93 -3.32 -8.77
N LYS A 24 -7.70 -3.90 -7.84
CA LYS A 24 -8.98 -4.55 -8.13
C LYS A 24 -9.98 -3.65 -8.84
N ASP A 25 -9.89 -2.31 -8.66
CA ASP A 25 -10.82 -1.34 -9.23
C ASP A 25 -10.71 -1.26 -10.77
N THR A 26 -9.55 -1.60 -11.31
CA THR A 26 -9.26 -1.56 -12.74
C THR A 26 -8.84 -2.91 -13.32
N PHE A 27 -8.60 -3.90 -12.48
CA PHE A 27 -8.14 -5.23 -12.86
C PHE A 27 -9.26 -6.01 -13.58
N VAL A 28 -8.93 -6.58 -14.73
CA VAL A 28 -9.83 -7.47 -15.49
C VAL A 28 -9.43 -8.93 -15.26
N SER A 29 -8.17 -9.25 -15.52
CA SER A 29 -7.63 -10.59 -15.37
C SER A 29 -6.11 -10.59 -15.38
N CYS A 30 -5.51 -11.69 -14.96
CA CYS A 30 -4.10 -11.97 -15.21
C CYS A 30 -3.92 -13.37 -15.79
N HIS A 31 -2.78 -13.58 -16.45
CA HIS A 31 -2.30 -14.92 -16.76
C HIS A 31 -1.16 -15.26 -15.80
N ALA A 32 -1.20 -16.45 -15.26
CA ALA A 32 -0.16 -16.96 -14.38
C ALA A 32 0.22 -18.40 -14.76
N MET A 33 1.51 -18.66 -14.79
CA MET A 33 2.06 -19.98 -15.06
C MET A 33 2.18 -20.74 -13.73
N HIS A 34 1.61 -21.93 -13.68
CA HIS A 34 1.78 -22.83 -12.54
C HIS A 34 3.21 -23.37 -12.51
N ILE A 35 3.90 -23.22 -11.39
CA ILE A 35 5.34 -23.51 -11.30
C ILE A 35 5.65 -24.99 -11.58
N ALA A 36 4.86 -25.91 -11.03
CA ALA A 36 5.13 -27.34 -11.18
C ALA A 36 4.72 -27.91 -12.54
N THR A 37 3.56 -27.47 -13.10
CA THR A 37 3.02 -28.02 -14.36
C THR A 37 3.38 -27.21 -15.59
N GLN A 38 3.85 -25.97 -15.42
CA GLN A 38 4.12 -24.98 -16.46
C GLN A 38 2.88 -24.59 -17.29
N GLU A 39 1.70 -24.99 -16.86
CA GLU A 39 0.45 -24.60 -17.48
C GLU A 39 0.09 -23.15 -17.20
N ILE A 40 -0.40 -22.45 -18.21
CA ILE A 40 -0.85 -21.06 -18.05
C ILE A 40 -2.35 -21.08 -17.70
N LYS A 41 -2.68 -20.49 -16.57
CA LYS A 41 -4.05 -20.29 -16.11
C LYS A 41 -4.40 -18.79 -16.14
N LYS A 42 -5.64 -18.52 -16.59
CA LYS A 42 -6.22 -17.17 -16.50
C LYS A 42 -7.01 -17.05 -15.19
N PHE A 43 -6.78 -15.97 -14.46
CA PHE A 43 -7.51 -15.59 -13.26
C PHE A 43 -8.27 -14.29 -13.53
N THR A 44 -9.58 -14.30 -13.35
CA THR A 44 -10.43 -13.12 -13.42
C THR A 44 -10.37 -12.33 -12.11
N ASN A 45 -11.02 -11.16 -12.06
CA ASN A 45 -11.15 -10.38 -10.82
C ASN A 45 -11.82 -11.19 -9.70
N ALA A 46 -12.87 -11.95 -10.04
CA ALA A 46 -13.57 -12.81 -9.09
C ALA A 46 -12.68 -13.94 -8.56
N ASP A 47 -11.90 -14.58 -9.43
CA ASP A 47 -10.99 -15.67 -9.05
C ASP A 47 -9.86 -15.21 -8.13
N CYS A 48 -9.50 -13.93 -8.17
CA CYS A 48 -8.42 -13.38 -7.35
C CYS A 48 -8.81 -13.16 -5.88
N HIS A 49 -10.09 -13.20 -5.53
CA HIS A 49 -10.59 -12.97 -4.15
C HIS A 49 -9.94 -11.77 -3.46
N PHE A 50 -9.87 -10.63 -4.15
CA PHE A 50 -9.17 -9.45 -3.65
C PHE A 50 -9.78 -8.91 -2.35
N GLY A 51 -8.93 -8.80 -1.33
CA GLY A 51 -9.19 -8.11 -0.07
C GLY A 51 -8.20 -6.97 0.17
N TYR A 52 -8.24 -6.38 1.35
CA TYR A 52 -7.29 -5.34 1.74
C TYR A 52 -5.87 -5.91 1.87
N ARG A 53 -5.00 -5.61 0.90
CA ARG A 53 -3.65 -6.17 0.77
C ARG A 53 -3.64 -7.71 0.71
N GLU A 54 -4.71 -8.30 0.15
CA GLU A 54 -4.92 -9.73 0.06
C GLU A 54 -5.38 -10.16 -1.34
N SER A 55 -5.02 -11.38 -1.71
CA SER A 55 -5.54 -12.11 -2.86
C SER A 55 -5.30 -13.62 -2.66
N ILE A 56 -5.80 -14.44 -3.57
CA ILE A 56 -5.50 -15.89 -3.56
C ILE A 56 -3.99 -16.16 -3.64
N PHE A 57 -3.21 -15.30 -4.30
CA PHE A 57 -1.76 -15.47 -4.46
C PHE A 57 -0.97 -15.30 -3.15
N LYS A 58 -1.60 -14.81 -2.09
CA LYS A 58 -1.05 -14.79 -0.74
C LYS A 58 -1.60 -15.92 0.14
N ASN A 59 -2.62 -16.61 -0.29
CA ASN A 59 -3.36 -17.64 0.44
C ASN A 59 -3.34 -18.97 -0.34
N GLU A 60 -4.46 -19.38 -0.93
CA GLU A 60 -4.66 -20.71 -1.52
C GLU A 60 -3.69 -21.02 -2.67
N ALA A 61 -3.31 -20.01 -3.45
CA ALA A 61 -2.38 -20.13 -4.58
C ALA A 61 -0.96 -19.62 -4.25
N LYS A 62 -0.65 -19.46 -2.95
CA LYS A 62 0.67 -18.99 -2.51
C LYS A 62 1.77 -19.92 -3.00
N ASP A 63 2.84 -19.32 -3.55
CA ASP A 63 4.04 -19.99 -4.05
C ASP A 63 3.80 -21.03 -5.18
N GLN A 64 2.59 -21.01 -5.79
CA GLN A 64 2.24 -21.95 -6.87
C GLN A 64 2.32 -21.35 -8.26
N PHE A 65 2.29 -20.03 -8.40
CA PHE A 65 2.17 -19.35 -9.69
C PHE A 65 3.17 -18.21 -9.88
N VAL A 66 3.61 -18.03 -11.12
CA VAL A 66 4.30 -16.84 -11.60
C VAL A 66 3.36 -16.05 -12.51
N ILE A 67 2.99 -14.83 -12.12
CA ILE A 67 2.13 -13.96 -12.93
C ILE A 67 2.93 -13.43 -14.10
N THR A 68 2.50 -13.72 -15.32
CA THR A 68 3.19 -13.38 -16.57
C THR A 68 2.61 -12.15 -17.24
N SER A 69 1.31 -11.88 -17.08
CA SER A 69 0.65 -10.69 -17.62
C SER A 69 -0.55 -10.27 -16.79
N VAL A 70 -0.86 -8.96 -16.83
CA VAL A 70 -2.04 -8.37 -16.15
C VAL A 70 -2.79 -7.51 -17.16
N ILE A 71 -4.11 -7.62 -17.17
CA ILE A 71 -5.02 -6.89 -18.04
C ILE A 71 -5.83 -5.90 -17.18
N PHE A 72 -5.76 -4.62 -17.55
CA PHE A 72 -6.51 -3.53 -16.91
C PHE A 72 -7.54 -2.94 -17.85
N LYS A 73 -8.69 -2.55 -17.30
CA LYS A 73 -9.69 -1.72 -17.98
C LYS A 73 -9.53 -0.28 -17.51
N LEU A 74 -9.08 0.58 -18.42
CA LEU A 74 -8.84 1.99 -18.15
C LEU A 74 -9.81 2.87 -18.96
N THR A 75 -10.19 4.02 -18.40
CA THR A 75 -11.00 5.02 -19.09
C THR A 75 -10.14 5.89 -19.99
N LYS A 76 -10.64 6.25 -21.18
CA LYS A 76 -9.99 7.23 -22.10
C LYS A 76 -10.60 8.63 -21.98
N ARG A 77 -11.82 8.74 -21.46
CA ARG A 77 -12.58 9.98 -21.30
C ARG A 77 -13.43 9.91 -20.05
N ASN A 78 -13.97 11.04 -19.59
CA ASN A 78 -14.86 11.14 -18.45
C ASN A 78 -14.28 10.46 -17.20
N HIS A 79 -13.04 10.80 -16.89
CA HIS A 79 -12.33 10.23 -15.75
C HIS A 79 -13.01 10.66 -14.45
N HIS A 80 -13.24 9.70 -13.56
CA HIS A 80 -13.58 10.02 -12.17
C HIS A 80 -12.30 10.39 -11.42
N ILE A 81 -12.18 11.66 -11.06
CA ILE A 81 -11.01 12.18 -10.32
C ILE A 81 -11.35 12.19 -8.84
N ASN A 82 -10.64 11.40 -8.06
CA ASN A 82 -10.77 11.37 -6.61
C ASN A 82 -9.58 12.07 -5.95
N THR A 83 -9.82 13.15 -5.22
CA THR A 83 -8.83 13.92 -4.48
C THR A 83 -9.04 13.88 -2.97
N SER A 84 -10.05 13.14 -2.50
CA SER A 84 -10.47 13.13 -1.08
C SER A 84 -9.52 12.39 -0.15
N TYR A 85 -8.59 11.58 -0.67
CA TYR A 85 -7.70 10.78 0.15
C TYR A 85 -6.39 11.50 0.47
N GLY A 86 -6.07 11.54 1.77
CA GLY A 86 -4.82 12.14 2.24
C GLY A 86 -4.75 13.64 1.99
N ASP A 87 -3.56 14.14 1.65
CA ASP A 87 -3.29 15.56 1.42
C ASP A 87 -3.26 15.95 -0.07
N ILE A 88 -3.95 15.19 -0.94
CA ILE A 88 -3.98 15.48 -2.37
C ILE A 88 -4.59 16.87 -2.63
N THR A 89 -5.71 17.17 -1.98
CA THR A 89 -6.38 18.47 -2.12
C THR A 89 -5.48 19.61 -1.66
N GLY A 90 -4.78 19.45 -0.53
CA GLY A 90 -3.83 20.44 -0.02
C GLY A 90 -2.66 20.66 -1.00
N GLU A 91 -2.12 19.59 -1.58
CA GLU A 91 -1.02 19.70 -2.55
C GLU A 91 -1.47 20.36 -3.86
N LEU A 92 -2.68 20.08 -4.35
CA LEU A 92 -3.27 20.75 -5.50
C LEU A 92 -3.49 22.24 -5.21
N ALA A 93 -4.00 22.58 -4.02
CA ALA A 93 -4.23 23.97 -3.62
C ALA A 93 -2.94 24.80 -3.54
N LYS A 94 -1.83 24.21 -3.06
CA LYS A 94 -0.50 24.86 -3.08
C LYS A 94 -0.06 25.29 -4.48
N ASN A 95 -0.50 24.54 -5.50
CA ASN A 95 -0.19 24.81 -6.90
C ASN A 95 -1.30 25.63 -7.62
N GLY A 96 -2.30 26.16 -6.90
CA GLY A 96 -3.40 26.93 -7.45
C GLY A 96 -4.37 26.14 -8.34
N ILE A 97 -4.39 24.80 -8.22
CA ILE A 97 -5.19 23.92 -9.08
C ILE A 97 -6.54 23.65 -8.43
N THR A 98 -7.61 24.21 -8.99
CA THR A 98 -9.00 24.06 -8.53
C THR A 98 -9.79 23.03 -9.32
N GLN A 99 -9.42 22.76 -10.58
CA GLN A 99 -10.02 21.75 -11.45
C GLN A 99 -8.93 20.81 -11.95
N PRO A 100 -8.54 19.81 -11.15
CA PRO A 100 -7.39 18.96 -11.46
C PRO A 100 -7.68 18.01 -12.62
N THR A 101 -6.67 17.81 -13.46
CA THR A 101 -6.59 16.72 -14.43
C THR A 101 -6.00 15.46 -13.78
N LEU A 102 -6.04 14.32 -14.48
CA LEU A 102 -5.33 13.10 -14.02
C LEU A 102 -3.84 13.34 -13.82
N LYS A 103 -3.23 14.18 -14.67
CA LYS A 103 -1.81 14.52 -14.58
C LYS A 103 -1.52 15.32 -13.30
N ASP A 104 -2.39 16.28 -12.96
CA ASP A 104 -2.23 17.09 -11.75
C ASP A 104 -2.35 16.24 -10.49
N VAL A 105 -3.33 15.32 -10.44
CA VAL A 105 -3.44 14.37 -9.33
C VAL A 105 -2.23 13.44 -9.26
N SER A 106 -1.73 12.96 -10.39
CA SER A 106 -0.51 12.14 -10.42
C SER A 106 0.70 12.91 -9.89
N ASN A 107 0.88 14.16 -10.30
CA ASN A 107 1.97 15.02 -9.85
C ASN A 107 1.87 15.32 -8.34
N ALA A 108 0.66 15.62 -7.85
CA ALA A 108 0.42 15.82 -6.42
C ALA A 108 0.77 14.56 -5.60
N VAL A 109 0.34 13.37 -6.06
CA VAL A 109 0.71 12.10 -5.41
C VAL A 109 2.22 11.88 -5.43
N ILE A 110 2.91 12.19 -6.53
CA ILE A 110 4.38 12.08 -6.65
C ILE A 110 5.04 13.00 -5.62
N ALA A 111 4.66 14.27 -5.55
CA ALA A 111 5.22 15.24 -4.61
C ALA A 111 5.02 14.79 -3.15
N ILE A 112 3.80 14.35 -2.78
CA ILE A 112 3.50 13.83 -1.45
C ILE A 112 4.35 12.61 -1.12
N ARG A 113 4.54 11.69 -2.06
CA ARG A 113 5.34 10.49 -1.83
C ARG A 113 6.82 10.82 -1.65
N GLN A 114 7.37 11.68 -2.49
CA GLN A 114 8.77 12.12 -2.40
C GLN A 114 9.07 12.87 -1.09
N SER A 115 8.10 13.62 -0.55
CA SER A 115 8.28 14.28 0.74
C SER A 115 8.26 13.34 1.95
N LYS A 116 7.63 12.16 1.82
CA LYS A 116 7.40 11.23 2.94
C LYS A 116 8.25 9.96 2.87
N LEU A 117 8.55 9.48 1.67
CA LEU A 117 9.23 8.19 1.47
C LEU A 117 10.67 8.40 1.03
N PRO A 118 11.63 7.63 1.56
CA PRO A 118 13.00 7.66 1.08
C PRO A 118 13.10 7.08 -0.34
N ASP A 119 13.96 7.68 -1.17
CA ASP A 119 14.30 7.10 -2.46
C ASP A 119 15.12 5.80 -2.23
N PRO A 120 14.70 4.65 -2.77
CA PRO A 120 15.44 3.39 -2.60
C PRO A 120 16.86 3.41 -3.20
N LYS A 121 17.14 4.36 -4.10
CA LYS A 121 18.49 4.56 -4.67
C LYS A 121 19.44 5.23 -3.69
N GLU A 122 18.90 6.02 -2.77
CA GLU A 122 19.68 6.76 -1.76
C GLU A 122 19.70 6.02 -0.41
N LEU A 123 18.56 5.42 -0.04
CA LEU A 123 18.41 4.72 1.22
C LEU A 123 17.64 3.42 1.00
N GLY A 124 18.31 2.29 1.17
CA GLY A 124 17.73 0.95 0.96
C GLY A 124 16.44 0.76 1.74
N ASN A 125 15.37 0.44 1.05
CA ASN A 125 14.06 0.17 1.64
C ASN A 125 13.16 -0.59 0.66
N SER A 126 12.08 -1.18 1.19
CA SER A 126 11.07 -1.90 0.42
C SER A 126 9.69 -1.21 0.47
N GLY A 127 9.65 0.08 0.81
CA GLY A 127 8.41 0.83 1.02
C GLY A 127 7.75 0.48 2.35
N SER A 128 6.42 0.59 2.42
CA SER A 128 5.67 0.27 3.65
C SER A 128 5.68 -1.22 3.93
N PHE A 129 6.35 -1.63 4.99
CA PHE A 129 6.48 -3.04 5.39
C PHE A 129 5.22 -3.56 6.08
N PHE A 130 4.61 -2.74 6.94
CA PHE A 130 3.42 -3.13 7.70
C PHE A 130 2.14 -2.72 7.00
N LYS A 131 1.12 -3.57 7.04
CA LYS A 131 -0.26 -3.19 6.73
C LYS A 131 -0.98 -2.70 7.99
N ASN A 132 -2.00 -1.87 7.82
CA ASN A 132 -2.83 -1.44 8.93
C ASN A 132 -3.62 -2.63 9.48
N PRO A 133 -3.57 -2.95 10.79
CA PRO A 133 -4.36 -4.02 11.36
C PRO A 133 -5.84 -3.71 11.33
N ILE A 134 -6.65 -4.74 11.13
CA ILE A 134 -8.11 -4.73 11.33
C ILE A 134 -8.38 -5.41 12.66
N LEU A 135 -9.11 -4.75 13.53
CA LEU A 135 -9.42 -5.20 14.88
C LEU A 135 -10.93 -5.34 15.05
N PRO A 136 -11.41 -6.32 15.85
CA PRO A 136 -12.79 -6.30 16.32
C PRO A 136 -13.08 -4.98 17.05
N LYS A 137 -14.27 -4.42 16.85
CA LYS A 137 -14.63 -3.10 17.40
C LYS A 137 -14.58 -3.09 18.94
N ALA A 138 -14.93 -4.21 19.59
CA ALA A 138 -14.84 -4.36 21.04
C ALA A 138 -13.41 -4.23 21.57
N ASP A 139 -12.43 -4.86 20.88
CA ASP A 139 -11.01 -4.79 21.26
C ASP A 139 -10.47 -3.37 21.02
N PHE A 140 -10.86 -2.77 19.89
CA PHE A 140 -10.50 -1.39 19.56
C PHE A 140 -11.02 -0.42 20.63
N GLU A 141 -12.28 -0.53 21.09
CA GLU A 141 -12.86 0.36 22.09
C GLU A 141 -12.09 0.35 23.40
N SER A 142 -11.59 -0.80 23.80
CA SER A 142 -10.76 -0.94 25.00
C SER A 142 -9.44 -0.18 24.89
N ILE A 143 -8.82 -0.18 23.70
CA ILE A 143 -7.59 0.54 23.39
C ILE A 143 -7.87 2.03 23.22
N HIS A 144 -8.94 2.38 22.52
CA HIS A 144 -9.31 3.77 22.23
C HIS A 144 -9.65 4.58 23.49
N LYS A 145 -10.18 3.93 24.54
CA LYS A 145 -10.35 4.56 25.86
C LYS A 145 -9.02 5.04 26.46
N LYS A 146 -7.94 4.36 26.18
CA LYS A 146 -6.59 4.73 26.66
C LYS A 146 -5.91 5.76 25.76
N PHE A 147 -6.25 5.76 24.47
CA PHE A 147 -5.67 6.60 23.42
C PHE A 147 -6.79 7.24 22.58
N PRO A 148 -7.51 8.21 23.11
CA PRO A 148 -8.67 8.81 22.44
C PRO A 148 -8.31 9.58 21.16
N GLU A 149 -7.05 9.98 21.00
CA GLU A 149 -6.53 10.62 19.78
C GLU A 149 -6.21 9.65 18.65
N MET A 150 -6.30 8.33 18.89
CA MET A 150 -6.04 7.31 17.89
C MET A 150 -7.04 7.37 16.75
N ARG A 151 -6.54 7.68 15.55
CA ARG A 151 -7.36 7.65 14.32
C ARG A 151 -7.70 6.21 13.94
N PHE A 152 -8.87 6.03 13.38
CA PHE A 152 -9.32 4.73 12.85
C PHE A 152 -10.23 4.91 11.65
N PHE A 153 -10.49 3.81 10.95
CA PHE A 153 -11.40 3.77 9.81
C PHE A 153 -12.35 2.59 10.01
N GLU A 154 -13.65 2.84 9.98
CA GLU A 154 -14.63 1.76 10.00
C GLU A 154 -14.51 0.90 8.74
N VAL A 155 -14.44 -0.40 8.92
CA VAL A 155 -14.37 -1.41 7.84
C VAL A 155 -15.70 -2.10 7.69
N SER A 156 -16.33 -2.42 8.83
CA SER A 156 -17.67 -3.02 8.93
C SER A 156 -18.33 -2.57 10.24
N PRO A 157 -19.58 -2.90 10.50
CA PRO A 157 -20.22 -2.64 11.79
C PRO A 157 -19.48 -3.22 13.01
N THR A 158 -18.68 -4.27 12.79
CA THR A 158 -17.99 -5.02 13.84
C THR A 158 -16.47 -4.87 13.81
N GLU A 159 -15.89 -4.18 12.82
CA GLU A 159 -14.46 -4.11 12.62
C GLU A 159 -13.97 -2.69 12.29
N VAL A 160 -12.81 -2.36 12.79
CA VAL A 160 -12.11 -1.10 12.52
C VAL A 160 -10.67 -1.36 12.09
N LYS A 161 -10.17 -0.50 11.21
CA LYS A 161 -8.78 -0.50 10.76
C LYS A 161 -8.01 0.62 11.43
N VAL A 162 -6.92 0.27 12.10
CA VAL A 162 -6.05 1.20 12.83
C VAL A 162 -4.76 1.47 12.02
N PRO A 163 -4.30 2.74 11.91
CA PRO A 163 -3.04 3.04 11.23
C PRO A 163 -1.84 2.43 11.96
N ALA A 164 -1.18 1.45 11.33
CA ALA A 164 0.03 0.82 11.90
C ALA A 164 1.15 1.84 12.13
N GLY A 165 1.27 2.85 11.27
CA GLY A 165 2.25 3.93 11.44
C GLY A 165 2.07 4.69 12.76
N TRP A 166 0.82 4.93 13.17
CA TRP A 166 0.52 5.55 14.46
C TRP A 166 0.94 4.63 15.63
N LEU A 167 0.64 3.33 15.54
CA LEU A 167 1.02 2.38 16.59
C LEU A 167 2.54 2.31 16.78
N ILE A 168 3.30 2.28 15.66
CA ILE A 168 4.77 2.26 15.69
C ILE A 168 5.32 3.57 16.26
N GLU A 169 4.69 4.70 15.95
CA GLU A 169 5.06 6.01 16.47
C GLU A 169 4.79 6.11 17.98
N GLN A 170 3.64 5.66 18.47
CA GLN A 170 3.31 5.62 19.89
C GLN A 170 4.23 4.67 20.67
N ALA A 171 4.65 3.58 20.07
CA ALA A 171 5.66 2.70 20.65
C ALA A 171 7.09 3.29 20.63
N GLY A 172 7.24 4.50 20.09
CA GLY A 172 8.51 5.24 20.06
C GLY A 172 9.54 4.69 19.09
N PHE A 173 9.14 3.93 18.06
CA PHE A 173 10.07 3.34 17.09
C PHE A 173 10.34 4.21 15.85
N LYS A 174 9.50 5.19 15.55
CA LYS A 174 9.69 6.08 14.40
C LYS A 174 11.05 6.79 14.49
N GLY A 175 11.86 6.64 13.46
CA GLY A 175 13.21 7.22 13.38
C GLY A 175 14.27 6.48 14.20
N LYS A 176 13.96 5.39 14.89
CA LYS A 176 14.96 4.59 15.58
C LYS A 176 15.87 3.85 14.62
N ARG A 177 17.14 3.74 15.00
CA ARG A 177 18.18 3.01 14.28
C ARG A 177 18.80 1.95 15.19
N PHE A 178 19.04 0.77 14.65
CA PHE A 178 19.66 -0.39 15.29
C PHE A 178 20.80 -0.87 14.39
N GLY A 179 22.02 -0.36 14.63
CA GLY A 179 23.12 -0.62 13.70
C GLY A 179 22.82 -0.03 12.32
N ASP A 180 22.82 -0.87 11.28
CA ASP A 180 22.47 -0.47 9.91
C ASP A 180 21.00 -0.70 9.56
N ALA A 181 20.21 -1.31 10.44
CA ALA A 181 18.76 -1.40 10.31
C ALA A 181 18.06 -0.24 11.01
N GLY A 182 16.87 0.15 10.56
CA GLY A 182 16.10 1.18 11.25
C GLY A 182 14.70 1.42 10.68
N ILE A 183 13.99 2.34 11.32
CA ILE A 183 12.69 2.83 10.89
C ILE A 183 12.84 4.27 10.37
N HIS A 184 12.27 4.54 9.20
CA HIS A 184 12.41 5.86 8.58
C HIS A 184 11.80 6.98 9.42
N LYS A 185 12.52 8.11 9.55
CA LYS A 185 12.15 9.24 10.39
C LYS A 185 10.85 9.95 10.01
N ASN A 186 10.50 9.95 8.72
CA ASN A 186 9.28 10.60 8.19
C ASN A 186 8.13 9.62 7.97
N GLN A 187 8.38 8.31 7.94
CA GLN A 187 7.37 7.30 7.68
C GLN A 187 7.63 6.03 8.50
N ALA A 188 6.90 5.87 9.57
CA ALA A 188 7.07 4.76 10.53
C ALA A 188 6.81 3.35 9.94
N LEU A 189 6.10 3.27 8.81
CA LEU A 189 5.86 1.99 8.13
C LEU A 189 7.05 1.48 7.32
N VAL A 190 8.08 2.32 7.10
CA VAL A 190 9.20 2.02 6.21
C VAL A 190 10.40 1.59 7.03
N LEU A 191 10.77 0.32 6.88
CA LEU A 191 12.05 -0.20 7.35
C LEU A 191 13.14 0.19 6.37
N VAL A 192 14.28 0.62 6.89
CA VAL A 192 15.40 1.13 6.08
C VAL A 192 16.69 0.40 6.43
N ASN A 193 17.55 0.27 5.40
CA ASN A 193 18.91 -0.22 5.53
C ASN A 193 19.88 0.94 5.28
N TYR A 194 20.63 1.32 6.29
CA TYR A 194 21.60 2.41 6.23
C TYR A 194 22.97 1.97 5.68
N GLY A 195 23.15 0.68 5.39
CA GLY A 195 24.41 0.16 4.87
C GLY A 195 24.36 -1.33 4.61
N ASN A 196 24.88 -2.13 5.52
CA ASN A 196 25.08 -3.56 5.35
C ASN A 196 24.16 -4.45 6.19
N ALA A 197 23.04 -3.92 6.69
CA ALA A 197 22.10 -4.73 7.46
C ALA A 197 21.62 -5.92 6.63
N THR A 198 21.67 -7.09 7.24
CA THR A 198 21.09 -8.32 6.69
C THR A 198 19.57 -8.31 6.81
N GLY A 199 18.90 -9.18 6.04
CA GLY A 199 17.44 -9.33 6.17
C GLY A 199 17.01 -9.74 7.59
N GLN A 200 17.84 -10.52 8.29
CA GLN A 200 17.56 -10.96 9.66
C GLN A 200 17.67 -9.82 10.68
N GLU A 201 18.55 -8.85 10.46
CA GLU A 201 18.69 -7.67 11.33
C GLU A 201 17.57 -6.65 11.10
N ILE A 202 16.91 -6.67 9.92
CA ILE A 202 15.79 -5.77 9.59
C ILE A 202 14.46 -6.31 10.14
N VAL A 203 14.28 -7.63 10.26
CA VAL A 203 13.05 -8.29 10.69
C VAL A 203 13.13 -8.67 12.17
#